data_1756fb89c365883685e18f7f1ca16b8c
#
_entry.id   1756fb89c365883685e18f7f1ca16b8c
#
_cell.length_a   1.000
_cell.length_b   1.000
_cell.length_c   1.000
_cell.angle_alpha   90.00
_cell.angle_beta   90.00
_cell.angle_gamma   90.00
#
_symmetry.space_group_name_H-M   'P 1'
#
loop_
_entity.id
_entity.type
_entity.pdbx_description
1 polymer ?
#
loop_
_entity_poly.entity_id
_entity_poly.type
_entity_poly.pdbx_seq_one_letter_code
_entity_poly.pdbx_strand_id
1 'polypeptide(L)'
;GKVLFIFLSILLFAYSLGAGARITADCLSEEKREGTLGLLFLTDLKGYDIVSGKLVANSLNTFYGLLAAFPVLAISLLMGGVTSGEFWRVALVATNLLFFSLSVGMFASAVSRDERKALSLAFFILLIVLGTTPAIELGLNIANQNHASSTFWLKPSPAFACFTAFGSHGGFGGFKPSDFWPTVLLTHIYGWIFLIMASVIV
;
A
#
# COMPACT_ATOMS: atom_id res chain seq x y z
N GLY A 1 -6.49 25.95 0.05
CA GLY A 1 -5.52 24.96 -0.47
C GLY A 1 -5.43 23.72 0.39
N LYS A 2 -5.21 23.85 1.73
CA LYS A 2 -4.87 22.72 2.62
C LYS A 2 -5.96 21.64 2.73
N VAL A 3 -7.22 22.03 2.90
CA VAL A 3 -8.35 21.08 2.98
C VAL A 3 -8.51 20.29 1.69
N LEU A 4 -8.38 20.96 0.55
CA LEU A 4 -8.40 20.33 -0.77
C LEU A 4 -7.26 19.33 -0.92
N PHE A 5 -6.06 19.67 -0.49
CA PHE A 5 -4.88 18.79 -0.52
C PHE A 5 -5.11 17.54 0.30
N ILE A 6 -5.60 17.66 1.53
CA ILE A 6 -5.88 16.51 2.41
C ILE A 6 -6.93 15.60 1.76
N PHE A 7 -8.00 16.17 1.24
CA PHE A 7 -9.07 15.41 0.58
C PHE A 7 -8.56 14.64 -0.66
N LEU A 8 -7.81 15.32 -1.53
CA LEU A 8 -7.22 14.70 -2.72
C LEU A 8 -6.18 13.62 -2.34
N SER A 9 -5.40 13.85 -1.28
CA SER A 9 -4.43 12.86 -0.80
C SER A 9 -5.12 11.61 -0.26
N ILE A 10 -6.23 11.74 0.46
CA ILE A 10 -7.02 10.60 0.93
C ILE A 10 -7.56 9.80 -0.26
N LEU A 11 -8.10 10.47 -1.28
CA LEU A 11 -8.55 9.80 -2.51
C LEU A 11 -7.41 9.08 -3.21
N LEU A 12 -6.23 9.70 -3.28
CA LEU A 12 -5.04 9.10 -3.87
C LEU A 12 -4.58 7.85 -3.10
N PHE A 13 -4.59 7.88 -1.78
CA PHE A 13 -4.25 6.72 -0.95
C PHE A 13 -5.27 5.59 -1.12
N ALA A 14 -6.57 5.92 -1.14
CA ALA A 14 -7.63 4.96 -1.40
C ALA A 14 -7.48 4.32 -2.81
N TYR A 15 -7.17 5.14 -3.82
CA TYR A 15 -6.84 4.65 -5.16
C TYR A 15 -5.65 3.70 -5.15
N SER A 16 -4.53 4.09 -4.52
CA SER A 16 -3.31 3.28 -4.45
C SER A 16 -3.55 1.92 -3.81
N LEU A 17 -4.32 1.87 -2.73
CA LEU A 17 -4.67 0.61 -2.06
C LEU A 17 -5.64 -0.24 -2.87
N GLY A 18 -6.67 0.37 -3.44
CA GLY A 18 -7.73 -0.36 -4.14
C GLY A 18 -7.32 -0.82 -5.54
N ALA A 19 -6.66 0.04 -6.32
CA ALA A 19 -6.28 -0.25 -7.69
C ALA A 19 -5.21 -1.35 -7.79
N GLY A 20 -4.19 -1.29 -6.91
CA GLY A 20 -3.13 -2.30 -6.89
C GLY A 20 -3.69 -3.69 -6.61
N ALA A 21 -4.45 -3.85 -5.53
CA ALA A 21 -5.02 -5.14 -5.17
C ALA A 21 -5.97 -5.70 -6.24
N ARG A 22 -6.79 -4.86 -6.86
CA ARG A 22 -7.74 -5.30 -7.90
C ARG A 22 -7.05 -5.81 -9.16
N ILE A 23 -6.02 -5.10 -9.63
CA ILE A 23 -5.35 -5.46 -10.89
C ILE A 23 -4.50 -6.72 -10.75
N THR A 24 -3.90 -6.94 -9.57
CA THR A 24 -3.02 -8.10 -9.37
C THR A 24 -3.73 -9.33 -8.79
N ALA A 25 -4.93 -9.19 -8.24
CA ALA A 25 -5.66 -10.31 -7.62
C ALA A 25 -6.01 -11.43 -8.60
N ASP A 26 -6.20 -11.14 -9.89
CA ASP A 26 -6.52 -12.14 -10.89
C ASP A 26 -5.31 -12.65 -11.71
N CYS A 27 -4.16 -11.99 -11.61
CA CYS A 27 -3.00 -12.23 -12.47
C CYS A 27 -2.50 -13.68 -12.51
N LEU A 28 -2.47 -14.37 -11.38
CA LEU A 28 -2.01 -15.75 -11.26
C LEU A 28 -3.18 -16.73 -11.13
N SER A 29 -4.29 -16.29 -10.55
CA SER A 29 -5.50 -17.12 -10.40
C SER A 29 -6.11 -17.47 -11.75
N GLU A 30 -6.05 -16.56 -12.73
CA GLU A 30 -6.47 -16.81 -14.11
C GLU A 30 -5.68 -17.94 -14.75
N GLU A 31 -4.35 -17.91 -14.69
CA GLU A 31 -3.50 -18.97 -15.26
C GLU A 31 -3.64 -20.31 -14.54
N LYS A 32 -3.88 -20.28 -13.22
CA LYS A 32 -4.20 -21.50 -12.47
C LYS A 32 -5.53 -22.12 -12.91
N ARG A 33 -6.51 -21.28 -13.23
CA ARG A 33 -7.83 -21.69 -13.67
C ARG A 33 -7.79 -22.27 -15.09
N GLU A 34 -7.01 -21.68 -15.98
CA GLU A 34 -6.83 -22.09 -17.35
C GLU A 34 -5.83 -23.27 -17.51
N GLY A 35 -5.09 -23.60 -16.46
CA GLY A 35 -4.08 -24.66 -16.47
C GLY A 35 -2.81 -24.28 -17.24
N THR A 36 -2.65 -23.01 -17.63
CA THR A 36 -1.51 -22.52 -18.42
C THR A 36 -0.27 -22.29 -17.56
N LEU A 37 -0.41 -22.20 -16.23
CA LEU A 37 0.73 -22.04 -15.31
C LEU A 37 1.79 -23.13 -15.49
N GLY A 38 1.36 -24.39 -15.71
CA GLY A 38 2.28 -25.49 -15.97
C GLY A 38 3.11 -25.34 -17.24
N LEU A 39 2.57 -24.69 -18.27
CA LEU A 39 3.27 -24.43 -19.52
C LEU A 39 4.40 -23.41 -19.33
N LEU A 40 4.24 -22.44 -18.43
CA LEU A 40 5.28 -21.47 -18.10
C LEU A 40 6.50 -22.15 -17.46
N PHE A 41 6.29 -23.16 -16.61
CA PHE A 41 7.40 -23.93 -16.03
C PHE A 41 8.12 -24.82 -17.04
N LEU A 42 7.51 -25.18 -18.16
CA LEU A 42 8.20 -25.90 -19.24
C LEU A 42 9.21 -25.02 -20.00
N THR A 43 9.15 -23.70 -19.84
CA THR A 43 10.08 -22.74 -20.46
C THR A 43 11.26 -22.37 -19.56
N ASP A 44 11.59 -23.18 -18.53
CA ASP A 44 12.69 -22.95 -17.57
C ASP A 44 12.55 -21.67 -16.73
N LEU A 45 11.33 -21.07 -16.68
CA LEU A 45 11.04 -19.91 -15.84
C LEU A 45 10.87 -20.33 -14.38
N LYS A 46 11.50 -19.58 -13.48
CA LYS A 46 11.34 -19.77 -12.05
C LYS A 46 10.16 -18.95 -11.52
N GLY A 47 9.59 -19.36 -10.38
CA GLY A 47 8.44 -18.67 -9.78
C GLY A 47 8.64 -17.17 -9.60
N TYR A 48 9.85 -16.72 -9.25
CA TYR A 48 10.15 -15.29 -9.12
C TYR A 48 10.15 -14.54 -10.46
N ASP A 49 10.52 -15.19 -11.58
CA ASP A 49 10.50 -14.58 -12.91
C ASP A 49 9.04 -14.33 -13.35
N ILE A 50 8.17 -15.32 -13.10
CA ILE A 50 6.75 -15.23 -13.41
C ILE A 50 6.09 -14.13 -12.58
N VAL A 51 6.30 -14.13 -11.25
CA VAL A 51 5.70 -13.15 -10.34
C VAL A 51 6.18 -11.74 -10.66
N SER A 52 7.51 -11.55 -10.84
CA SER A 52 8.05 -10.22 -11.13
C SER A 52 7.66 -9.69 -12.51
N GLY A 53 7.67 -10.55 -13.53
CA GLY A 53 7.25 -10.17 -14.88
C GLY A 53 5.78 -9.72 -14.92
N LYS A 54 4.89 -10.50 -14.30
CA LYS A 54 3.47 -10.15 -14.20
C LYS A 54 3.22 -8.92 -13.34
N LEU A 55 3.94 -8.78 -12.23
CA LEU A 55 3.86 -7.58 -11.40
C LEU A 55 4.19 -6.34 -12.22
N VAL A 56 5.31 -6.33 -12.94
CA VAL A 56 5.73 -5.19 -13.75
C VAL A 56 4.71 -4.89 -14.84
N ALA A 57 4.26 -5.91 -15.60
CA ALA A 57 3.31 -5.73 -16.67
C ALA A 57 2.00 -5.09 -16.19
N ASN A 58 1.44 -5.55 -15.08
CA ASN A 58 0.17 -5.06 -14.54
C ASN A 58 0.31 -3.77 -13.73
N SER A 59 1.48 -3.52 -13.12
CA SER A 59 1.72 -2.30 -12.35
C SER A 59 1.78 -1.03 -13.20
N LEU A 60 2.19 -1.15 -14.47
CA LEU A 60 2.35 0.02 -15.36
C LEU A 60 1.05 0.81 -15.49
N ASN A 61 -0.07 0.15 -15.69
CA ASN A 61 -1.36 0.82 -15.86
C ASN A 61 -1.79 1.58 -14.58
N THR A 62 -1.64 0.97 -13.41
CA THR A 62 -1.94 1.61 -12.13
C THR A 62 -0.97 2.74 -11.81
N PHE A 63 0.29 2.59 -12.20
CA PHE A 63 1.31 3.61 -12.00
C PHE A 63 1.04 4.85 -12.86
N TYR A 64 0.61 4.68 -14.12
CA TYR A 64 0.15 5.81 -14.94
C TYR A 64 -1.04 6.54 -14.33
N GLY A 65 -2.01 5.81 -13.77
CA GLY A 65 -3.12 6.41 -13.04
C GLY A 65 -2.66 7.22 -11.82
N LEU A 66 -1.68 6.72 -11.07
CA LEU A 66 -1.05 7.44 -9.96
C LEU A 66 -0.35 8.72 -10.44
N LEU A 67 0.44 8.64 -11.51
CA LEU A 67 1.15 9.79 -12.10
C LEU A 67 0.16 10.86 -12.58
N ALA A 68 -0.96 10.46 -13.16
CA ALA A 68 -2.00 11.39 -13.61
C ALA A 68 -2.65 12.17 -12.46
N ALA A 69 -2.63 11.66 -11.24
CA ALA A 69 -3.15 12.36 -10.06
C ALA A 69 -2.18 13.44 -9.53
N PHE A 70 -0.87 13.36 -9.81
CA PHE A 70 0.10 14.33 -9.28
C PHE A 70 -0.11 15.76 -9.77
N PRO A 71 -0.42 16.04 -11.05
CA PRO A 71 -0.75 17.40 -11.49
C PRO A 71 -1.96 17.97 -10.75
N VAL A 72 -2.97 17.14 -10.45
CA VAL A 72 -4.16 17.57 -9.70
C VAL A 72 -3.80 17.93 -8.26
N LEU A 73 -2.94 17.15 -7.62
CA LEU A 73 -2.40 17.47 -6.30
C LEU A 73 -1.56 18.77 -6.32
N ALA A 74 -0.79 19.00 -7.39
CA ALA A 74 0.03 20.20 -7.55
C ALA A 74 -0.78 21.50 -7.61
N ILE A 75 -2.03 21.47 -8.09
CA ILE A 75 -2.94 22.62 -8.04
C ILE A 75 -3.14 23.10 -6.60
N SER A 76 -3.24 22.17 -5.64
CA SER A 76 -3.38 22.53 -4.21
C SER A 76 -2.16 23.27 -3.67
N LEU A 77 -0.97 22.98 -4.19
CA LEU A 77 0.28 23.67 -3.84
C LEU A 77 0.26 25.12 -4.34
N LEU A 78 -0.24 25.34 -5.57
CA LEU A 78 -0.40 26.68 -6.15
C LEU A 78 -1.42 27.53 -5.39
N MET A 79 -2.46 26.91 -4.83
CA MET A 79 -3.45 27.60 -3.99
C MET A 79 -2.92 28.02 -2.62
N GLY A 80 -1.70 27.64 -2.27
CA GLY A 80 -1.06 27.95 -0.99
C GLY A 80 -1.55 27.11 0.19
N GLY A 81 -0.81 27.17 1.29
CA GLY A 81 -1.11 26.44 2.54
C GLY A 81 -0.57 25.01 2.61
N VAL A 82 0.15 24.56 1.58
CA VAL A 82 0.84 23.26 1.52
C VAL A 82 2.31 23.50 1.18
N THR A 83 3.19 22.82 1.85
CA THR A 83 4.64 22.91 1.58
C THR A 83 5.04 21.91 0.49
N SER A 84 6.09 22.24 -0.27
CA SER A 84 6.67 21.29 -1.25
C SER A 84 7.11 19.98 -0.58
N GLY A 85 7.57 20.03 0.66
CA GLY A 85 7.93 18.83 1.42
C GLY A 85 6.74 17.92 1.73
N GLU A 86 5.57 18.47 2.06
CA GLU A 86 4.33 17.70 2.26
C GLU A 86 3.88 17.04 0.96
N PHE A 87 3.94 17.75 -0.16
CA PHE A 87 3.61 17.20 -1.46
C PHE A 87 4.47 15.97 -1.81
N TRP A 88 5.80 16.07 -1.67
CA TRP A 88 6.69 14.96 -1.99
C TRP A 88 6.53 13.77 -1.03
N ARG A 89 6.25 14.01 0.25
CA ARG A 89 5.94 12.93 1.20
C ARG A 89 4.66 12.19 0.80
N VAL A 90 3.62 12.91 0.45
CA VAL A 90 2.36 12.30 -0.02
C VAL A 90 2.58 11.49 -1.30
N ALA A 91 3.33 12.02 -2.27
CA ALA A 91 3.67 11.33 -3.50
C ALA A 91 4.44 10.03 -3.23
N LEU A 92 5.43 10.07 -2.34
CA LEU A 92 6.24 8.91 -1.97
C LEU A 92 5.40 7.85 -1.24
N VAL A 93 4.56 8.26 -0.28
CA VAL A 93 3.66 7.34 0.43
C VAL A 93 2.66 6.71 -0.53
N ALA A 94 2.06 7.47 -1.45
CA ALA A 94 1.12 6.94 -2.42
C ALA A 94 1.77 5.88 -3.33
N THR A 95 2.99 6.14 -3.80
CA THR A 95 3.78 5.18 -4.61
C THR A 95 4.10 3.92 -3.81
N ASN A 96 4.51 4.07 -2.56
CA ASN A 96 4.82 2.95 -1.68
C ASN A 96 3.58 2.11 -1.33
N LEU A 97 2.43 2.76 -1.09
CA LEU A 97 1.15 2.09 -0.87
C LEU A 97 0.69 1.31 -2.11
N LEU A 98 0.89 1.88 -3.30
CA LEU A 98 0.60 1.19 -4.55
C LEU A 98 1.44 -0.09 -4.68
N PHE A 99 2.75 0.01 -4.45
CA PHE A 99 3.63 -1.16 -4.45
C PHE A 99 3.20 -2.22 -3.45
N PHE A 100 2.89 -1.81 -2.22
CA PHE A 100 2.39 -2.71 -1.17
C PHE A 100 1.09 -3.40 -1.58
N SER A 101 0.12 -2.65 -2.11
CA SER A 101 -1.17 -3.17 -2.56
C SER A 101 -1.03 -4.16 -3.73
N LEU A 102 -0.17 -3.85 -4.71
CA LEU A 102 0.18 -4.75 -5.82
C LEU A 102 0.77 -6.07 -5.30
N SER A 103 1.67 -5.98 -4.33
CA SER A 103 2.33 -7.16 -3.71
C SER A 103 1.34 -8.05 -2.97
N VAL A 104 0.41 -7.45 -2.22
CA VAL A 104 -0.67 -8.17 -1.51
C VAL A 104 -1.61 -8.83 -2.51
N GLY A 105 -2.00 -8.14 -3.59
CA GLY A 105 -2.84 -8.71 -4.62
C GLY A 105 -2.18 -9.89 -5.34
N MET A 106 -0.88 -9.79 -5.67
CA MET A 106 -0.10 -10.92 -6.23
C MET A 106 -0.05 -12.11 -5.30
N PHE A 107 0.17 -11.89 -4.00
CA PHE A 107 0.14 -12.96 -3.00
C PHE A 107 -1.25 -13.62 -2.91
N ALA A 108 -2.32 -12.83 -2.87
CA ALA A 108 -3.68 -13.35 -2.84
C ALA A 108 -4.02 -14.17 -4.08
N SER A 109 -3.56 -13.72 -5.26
CA SER A 109 -3.68 -14.44 -6.52
C SER A 109 -2.88 -15.75 -6.53
N ALA A 110 -1.68 -15.75 -5.93
CA ALA A 110 -0.86 -16.94 -5.81
C ALA A 110 -1.53 -18.03 -4.92
N VAL A 111 -2.25 -17.63 -3.88
CA VAL A 111 -2.95 -18.56 -2.96
C VAL A 111 -4.28 -19.06 -3.53
N SER A 112 -5.01 -18.22 -4.25
CA SER A 112 -6.38 -18.50 -4.69
C SER A 112 -6.42 -18.97 -6.14
N ARG A 113 -7.45 -19.78 -6.48
CA ARG A 113 -7.77 -20.16 -7.86
C ARG A 113 -8.87 -19.32 -8.48
N ASP A 114 -9.74 -18.74 -7.64
CA ASP A 114 -10.89 -17.95 -8.07
C ASP A 114 -10.61 -16.47 -7.88
N GLU A 115 -10.87 -15.65 -8.90
CA GLU A 115 -10.71 -14.19 -8.87
C GLU A 115 -11.39 -13.54 -7.67
N ARG A 116 -12.67 -13.90 -7.39
CA ARG A 116 -13.45 -13.32 -6.30
C ARG A 116 -12.85 -13.64 -4.93
N LYS A 117 -12.34 -14.85 -4.75
CA LYS A 117 -11.65 -15.25 -3.51
C LYS A 117 -10.32 -14.54 -3.38
N ALA A 118 -9.55 -14.42 -4.46
CA ALA A 118 -8.29 -13.68 -4.47
C ALA A 118 -8.51 -12.22 -4.10
N LEU A 119 -9.51 -11.57 -4.71
CA LEU A 119 -9.84 -10.18 -4.43
C LEU A 119 -10.30 -9.97 -2.98
N SER A 120 -11.19 -10.84 -2.47
CA SER A 120 -11.65 -10.75 -1.09
C SER A 120 -10.51 -10.99 -0.09
N LEU A 121 -9.61 -11.93 -0.38
CA LEU A 121 -8.42 -12.20 0.44
C LEU A 121 -7.47 -11.01 0.44
N ALA A 122 -7.21 -10.39 -0.72
CA ALA A 122 -6.39 -9.21 -0.82
C ALA A 122 -6.93 -8.06 0.03
N PHE A 123 -8.23 -7.74 -0.11
CA PHE A 123 -8.86 -6.70 0.72
C PHE A 123 -8.87 -7.05 2.20
N PHE A 124 -9.07 -8.30 2.56
CA PHE A 124 -9.03 -8.75 3.95
C PHE A 124 -7.63 -8.56 4.57
N ILE A 125 -6.58 -8.93 3.84
CA ILE A 125 -5.19 -8.71 4.27
C ILE A 125 -4.91 -7.21 4.42
N LEU A 126 -5.30 -6.39 3.44
CA LEU A 126 -5.15 -4.94 3.51
C LEU A 126 -5.86 -4.37 4.74
N LEU A 127 -7.10 -4.78 5.00
CA LEU A 127 -7.88 -4.34 6.15
C LEU A 127 -7.23 -4.74 7.48
N ILE A 128 -6.72 -5.98 7.57
CA ILE A 128 -5.97 -6.43 8.75
C ILE A 128 -4.73 -5.56 8.97
N VAL A 129 -3.87 -5.41 7.96
CA VAL A 129 -2.62 -4.67 8.10
C VAL A 129 -2.87 -3.18 8.39
N LEU A 130 -3.91 -2.57 7.80
CA LEU A 130 -4.27 -1.19 8.12
C LEU A 130 -4.89 -1.03 9.51
N GLY A 131 -5.70 -2.01 9.94
CA GLY A 131 -6.54 -1.89 11.15
C GLY A 131 -5.88 -2.42 12.43
N THR A 132 -5.03 -3.44 12.35
CA THR A 132 -4.46 -4.10 13.55
C THR A 132 -3.60 -3.17 14.38
N THR A 133 -2.75 -2.37 13.75
CA THR A 133 -1.82 -1.49 14.43
C THR A 133 -2.52 -0.35 15.19
N PRO A 134 -3.46 0.41 14.61
CA PRO A 134 -4.21 1.40 15.38
C PRO A 134 -5.13 0.76 16.43
N ALA A 135 -5.66 -0.45 16.18
CA ALA A 135 -6.47 -1.17 17.16
C ALA A 135 -5.65 -1.61 18.39
N ILE A 136 -4.42 -2.08 18.18
CA ILE A 136 -3.51 -2.44 19.28
C ILE A 136 -3.17 -1.20 20.12
N GLU A 137 -2.86 -0.07 19.49
CA GLU A 137 -2.54 1.16 20.23
C GLU A 137 -3.74 1.68 21.01
N LEU A 138 -4.94 1.66 20.41
CA LEU A 138 -6.15 2.04 21.11
C LEU A 138 -6.38 1.14 22.34
N GLY A 139 -6.20 -0.18 22.20
CA GLY A 139 -6.31 -1.14 23.27
C GLY A 139 -5.29 -0.89 24.40
N LEU A 140 -4.03 -0.61 24.05
CA LEU A 140 -2.97 -0.30 25.01
C LEU A 140 -3.21 1.04 25.74
N ASN A 141 -3.72 2.05 25.03
CA ASN A 141 -4.07 3.34 25.64
C ASN A 141 -5.24 3.22 26.62
N ILE A 142 -6.22 2.37 26.33
CA ILE A 142 -7.34 2.09 27.23
C ILE A 142 -6.85 1.31 28.46
N ALA A 143 -5.95 0.35 28.28
CA ALA A 143 -5.42 -0.49 29.36
C ALA A 143 -4.46 0.26 30.28
N ASN A 144 -3.73 1.24 29.75
CA ASN A 144 -2.64 1.94 30.43
C ASN A 144 -2.96 3.43 30.57
N GLN A 145 -3.86 3.79 31.48
CA GLN A 145 -4.36 5.16 31.70
C GLN A 145 -3.31 6.22 32.03
N ASN A 146 -2.01 5.87 32.20
CA ASN A 146 -0.98 6.76 32.73
C ASN A 146 0.32 6.87 31.92
N HIS A 147 0.41 6.33 30.71
CA HIS A 147 1.65 6.46 29.94
C HIS A 147 1.43 7.20 28.61
N ALA A 148 2.35 8.15 28.36
CA ALA A 148 2.49 8.81 27.07
C ALA A 148 2.41 7.74 25.94
N SER A 149 1.44 7.90 25.05
CA SER A 149 1.23 7.02 23.89
C SER A 149 2.54 6.78 23.18
N SER A 150 3.10 5.58 23.31
CA SER A 150 4.27 5.20 22.55
C SER A 150 3.83 4.96 21.13
N THR A 151 4.08 5.86 20.21
CA THR A 151 3.81 5.72 18.77
C THR A 151 4.56 4.55 18.12
N PHE A 152 5.23 3.73 18.93
CA PHE A 152 6.02 2.60 18.46
C PHE A 152 5.18 1.54 17.73
N TRP A 153 3.99 1.22 18.24
CA TRP A 153 3.10 0.22 17.65
C TRP A 153 2.33 0.71 16.41
N LEU A 154 2.28 2.02 16.19
CA LEU A 154 1.70 2.63 15.00
C LEU A 154 2.64 2.60 13.79
N LYS A 155 3.97 2.60 14.02
CA LYS A 155 4.98 2.67 12.94
C LYS A 155 4.83 1.58 11.86
N PRO A 156 4.47 0.34 12.16
CA PRO A 156 4.28 -0.68 11.12
C PRO A 156 2.99 -0.53 10.30
N SER A 157 2.15 0.48 10.57
CA SER A 157 0.90 0.68 9.82
C SER A 157 1.09 1.50 8.55
N PRO A 158 0.65 1.01 7.39
CA PRO A 158 0.55 1.83 6.18
C PRO A 158 -0.35 3.06 6.36
N ALA A 159 -1.41 2.96 7.18
CA ALA A 159 -2.26 4.10 7.52
C ALA A 159 -1.49 5.19 8.26
N PHE A 160 -0.57 4.82 9.16
CA PHE A 160 0.26 5.78 9.87
C PHE A 160 1.21 6.54 8.94
N ALA A 161 1.72 5.89 7.88
CA ALA A 161 2.49 6.55 6.84
C ALA A 161 1.70 7.69 6.17
N CYS A 162 0.40 7.48 5.93
CA CYS A 162 -0.47 8.52 5.37
C CYS A 162 -0.61 9.72 6.32
N PHE A 163 -0.79 9.48 7.62
CA PHE A 163 -0.91 10.56 8.61
C PHE A 163 0.40 11.33 8.79
N THR A 164 1.53 10.66 8.83
CA THR A 164 2.85 11.29 8.97
C THR A 164 3.26 12.10 7.72
N ALA A 165 2.71 11.79 6.55
CA ALA A 165 2.96 12.53 5.32
C ALA A 165 2.47 13.99 5.38
N PHE A 166 1.40 14.25 6.14
CA PHE A 166 0.83 15.62 6.29
C PHE A 166 1.62 16.54 7.22
N GLY A 167 2.68 16.05 7.87
CA GLY A 167 3.54 16.84 8.76
C GLY A 167 2.85 17.28 10.07
N SER A 168 3.61 18.02 10.89
CA SER A 168 3.12 18.51 12.19
C SER A 168 1.99 19.54 12.13
N HIS A 169 1.73 20.11 10.96
CA HIS A 169 0.70 21.13 10.73
C HIS A 169 -0.65 20.56 10.27
N GLY A 170 -0.76 19.23 10.07
CA GLY A 170 -1.94 18.56 9.54
C GLY A 170 -3.12 18.42 10.50
N GLY A 171 -3.01 18.82 11.76
CA GLY A 171 -4.10 18.73 12.74
C GLY A 171 -4.39 17.30 13.27
N PHE A 172 -3.72 16.29 12.76
CA PHE A 172 -3.88 14.89 13.17
C PHE A 172 -2.76 14.46 14.14
N GLY A 173 -2.75 15.00 15.36
CA GLY A 173 -1.84 14.58 16.43
C GLY A 173 -0.36 14.96 16.18
N GLY A 174 0.38 15.28 17.21
CA GLY A 174 1.76 15.76 17.16
C GLY A 174 2.80 14.69 16.75
N PHE A 175 2.63 14.10 15.58
CA PHE A 175 3.57 13.11 15.06
C PHE A 175 4.90 13.77 14.67
N LYS A 176 6.00 13.15 15.08
CA LYS A 176 7.33 13.68 14.80
C LYS A 176 7.71 13.39 13.35
N PRO A 177 8.32 14.34 12.62
CA PRO A 177 8.83 14.12 11.28
C PRO A 177 9.84 12.95 11.18
N SER A 178 10.49 12.60 12.30
CA SER A 178 11.41 11.48 12.42
C SER A 178 10.74 10.11 12.22
N ASP A 179 9.42 10.01 12.43
CA ASP A 179 8.70 8.73 12.33
C ASP A 179 8.27 8.39 10.89
N PHE A 180 8.37 9.35 9.97
CA PHE A 180 8.00 9.18 8.57
C PHE A 180 8.83 8.08 7.86
N TRP A 181 10.15 8.20 7.91
CA TRP A 181 11.04 7.27 7.20
C TRP A 181 10.95 5.83 7.68
N PRO A 182 10.98 5.55 9.00
CA PRO A 182 10.80 4.19 9.50
C PRO A 182 9.49 3.55 9.04
N THR A 183 8.39 4.32 9.02
CA THR A 183 7.08 3.81 8.62
C THR A 183 7.02 3.47 7.14
N VAL A 184 7.58 4.33 6.27
CA VAL A 184 7.66 4.08 4.83
C VAL A 184 8.52 2.84 4.54
N LEU A 185 9.68 2.72 5.21
CA LEU A 185 10.56 1.55 5.06
C LEU A 185 9.90 0.26 5.50
N LEU A 186 9.20 0.25 6.64
CA LEU A 186 8.49 -0.94 7.12
C LEU A 186 7.39 -1.37 6.14
N THR A 187 6.60 -0.44 5.63
CA THR A 187 5.58 -0.73 4.62
C THR A 187 6.20 -1.29 3.33
N HIS A 188 7.36 -0.77 2.93
CA HIS A 188 8.09 -1.28 1.77
C HIS A 188 8.59 -2.71 1.98
N ILE A 189 9.14 -3.00 3.17
CA ILE A 189 9.58 -4.35 3.54
C ILE A 189 8.40 -5.34 3.53
N TYR A 190 7.22 -4.95 4.01
CA TYR A 190 6.03 -5.80 3.90
C TYR A 190 5.67 -6.14 2.46
N GLY A 191 5.77 -5.17 1.54
CA GLY A 191 5.58 -5.43 0.11
C GLY A 191 6.52 -6.52 -0.40
N TRP A 192 7.81 -6.45 -0.08
CA TRP A 192 8.78 -7.47 -0.47
C TRP A 192 8.50 -8.83 0.16
N ILE A 193 8.10 -8.88 1.43
CA ILE A 193 7.73 -10.13 2.10
C ILE A 193 6.58 -10.82 1.35
N PHE A 194 5.51 -10.09 1.00
CA PHE A 194 4.40 -10.65 0.25
C PHE A 194 4.80 -11.13 -1.15
N LEU A 195 5.68 -10.42 -1.85
CA LEU A 195 6.20 -10.86 -3.16
C LEU A 195 7.05 -12.13 -3.05
N ILE A 196 7.92 -12.22 -2.04
CA ILE A 196 8.71 -13.43 -1.80
C ILE A 196 7.78 -14.60 -1.48
N MET A 197 6.78 -14.42 -0.62
CA MET A 197 5.79 -15.46 -0.33
C MET A 197 5.02 -15.87 -1.58
N ALA A 198 4.60 -14.93 -2.43
CA ALA A 198 3.95 -15.24 -3.70
C ALA A 198 4.86 -16.08 -4.61
N SER A 199 6.14 -15.72 -4.71
CA SER A 199 7.13 -16.43 -5.53
C SER A 199 7.42 -17.87 -5.04
N VAL A 200 7.30 -18.13 -3.74
CA VAL A 200 7.50 -19.48 -3.18
C VAL A 200 6.27 -20.37 -3.38
N ILE A 201 5.07 -19.78 -3.44
CA ILE A 201 3.80 -20.51 -3.60
C ILE A 201 3.55 -20.89 -5.07
N VAL A 202 4.03 -20.10 -6.00
CA VAL A 202 3.90 -20.35 -7.45
C VAL A 202 4.89 -21.40 -7.90
#